data_c7a6648bd80268f90d28753a9bff927f
#
_entry.id   c7a6648bd80268f90d28753a9bff927f
#
_cell.length_a   1.000
_cell.length_b   1.000
_cell.length_c   1.000
_cell.angle_alpha   90.00
_cell.angle_beta   90.00
_cell.angle_gamma   90.00
#
_symmetry.space_group_name_H-M   'P 1'
#
loop_
_entity.id
_entity.type
_entity.pdbx_description
1 polymer ?
#
loop_
_entity_poly.entity_id
_entity_poly.type
_entity_poly.pdbx_seq_one_letter_code
_entity_poly.pdbx_strand_id
1 'polypeptide(L)'
;MSRGLGDVYKRQFTGNRFEFRAVGSSDNCAEAMIVLNSAMAYELTEFKKAVDAKIEAGAKKERAIYEVLKQMIKACKAIRFDGNGYSDEWKAEAKRRGLDCETSTPLIFDRYLDRESLKMFGDMGVFTKVELEARTEVKWETYTKKIQIEGRVLGDLAMNHIVPIASKYEAQLLDKVYKMHQIGGLNASSDILLIKKIQDHTASIQKLTGE
;
A
#
# COMPACT_ATOMS: atom_id res chain seq x y z
N MET A 1 14.11 2.93 -26.91
CA MET A 1 14.45 4.10 -26.06
C MET A 1 13.51 4.13 -24.89
N SER A 2 14.05 3.94 -23.71
CA SER A 2 13.31 3.95 -22.46
C SER A 2 13.12 5.41 -22.03
N ARG A 3 11.90 5.91 -22.07
CA ARG A 3 11.60 7.29 -21.70
C ARG A 3 11.18 7.36 -20.24
N GLY A 4 11.89 8.17 -19.45
CA GLY A 4 11.43 8.78 -18.21
C GLY A 4 11.06 7.84 -17.07
N LEU A 5 11.91 7.21 -16.55
CA LEU A 5 11.84 5.80 -16.26
C LEU A 5 11.99 5.46 -14.81
N GLY A 6 12.38 6.39 -13.92
CA GLY A 6 12.61 6.10 -12.51
C GLY A 6 11.35 5.75 -11.72
N ASP A 7 10.30 6.52 -11.87
CA ASP A 7 9.14 6.44 -10.97
C ASP A 7 7.96 5.63 -11.49
N VAL A 8 7.89 5.40 -12.80
CA VAL A 8 6.75 4.74 -13.44
C VAL A 8 6.86 3.22 -13.43
N TYR A 9 8.06 2.68 -13.36
CA TYR A 9 8.28 1.23 -13.43
C TYR A 9 8.53 0.62 -12.06
N LYS A 10 7.50 0.00 -11.54
CA LYS A 10 7.59 -0.80 -10.31
C LYS A 10 8.19 -2.19 -10.55
N ARG A 11 8.31 -2.61 -11.82
CA ARG A 11 8.85 -3.90 -12.23
C ARG A 11 9.58 -3.74 -13.55
N GLN A 12 10.81 -4.24 -13.64
CA GLN A 12 11.62 -4.14 -14.83
C GLN A 12 12.47 -5.38 -15.03
N PHE A 13 12.46 -5.94 -16.25
CA PHE A 13 13.41 -6.95 -16.68
C PHE A 13 14.72 -6.26 -17.10
N THR A 14 15.83 -6.68 -16.51
CA THR A 14 17.17 -6.10 -16.73
C THR A 14 18.14 -7.11 -17.34
N GLY A 15 17.66 -7.99 -18.22
CA GLY A 15 18.42 -9.00 -18.91
C GLY A 15 18.44 -10.35 -18.20
N ASN A 16 19.13 -10.49 -17.08
CA ASN A 16 19.22 -11.75 -16.32
C ASN A 16 18.50 -11.70 -14.97
N ARG A 17 17.81 -10.62 -14.67
CA ARG A 17 17.06 -10.43 -13.42
C ARG A 17 15.84 -9.57 -13.64
N PHE A 18 14.93 -9.67 -12.71
CA PHE A 18 13.72 -8.87 -12.65
C PHE A 18 13.81 -7.91 -11.45
N GLU A 19 13.59 -6.63 -11.68
CA GLU A 19 13.56 -5.62 -10.63
C GLU A 19 12.11 -5.34 -10.22
N PHE A 20 11.83 -5.45 -8.92
CA PHE A 20 10.55 -5.10 -8.34
C PHE A 20 10.73 -3.95 -7.35
N ARG A 21 9.91 -2.90 -7.49
CA ARG A 21 9.92 -1.76 -6.59
C ARG A 21 8.57 -1.63 -5.92
N ALA A 22 8.56 -1.59 -4.60
CA ALA A 22 7.38 -1.36 -3.79
C ALA A 22 7.67 -0.30 -2.72
N VAL A 23 6.65 0.45 -2.33
CA VAL A 23 6.75 1.42 -1.24
C VAL A 23 6.79 0.69 0.09
N GLY A 24 7.70 1.08 0.98
CA GLY A 24 7.88 0.43 2.28
C GLY A 24 9.19 0.91 2.92
N SER A 25 9.33 2.22 3.16
CA SER A 25 10.61 2.84 3.57
C SER A 25 11.20 2.30 4.87
N SER A 26 10.40 1.73 5.75
CA SER A 26 10.82 1.14 7.03
C SER A 26 10.48 -0.35 7.15
N ASP A 27 9.94 -0.96 6.12
CA ASP A 27 9.57 -2.38 6.14
C ASP A 27 10.71 -3.28 5.70
N ASN A 28 10.71 -4.51 6.24
CA ASN A 28 11.64 -5.55 5.82
C ASN A 28 11.19 -6.12 4.46
N CYS A 29 12.11 -6.18 3.50
CA CYS A 29 11.83 -6.70 2.16
C CYS A 29 11.68 -8.25 2.11
N ALA A 30 11.96 -8.96 3.19
CA ALA A 30 11.97 -10.42 3.20
C ALA A 30 10.62 -11.04 2.80
N GLU A 31 9.51 -10.49 3.26
CA GLU A 31 8.18 -11.01 2.90
C GLU A 31 7.89 -10.89 1.41
N ALA A 32 8.15 -9.72 0.82
CA ALA A 32 7.99 -9.53 -0.61
C ALA A 32 8.89 -10.48 -1.42
N MET A 33 10.12 -10.69 -0.96
CA MET A 33 11.06 -11.64 -1.58
C MET A 33 10.57 -13.09 -1.47
N ILE A 34 10.04 -13.50 -0.32
CA ILE A 34 9.50 -14.85 -0.12
C ILE A 34 8.33 -15.09 -1.09
N VAL A 35 7.37 -14.17 -1.15
CA VAL A 35 6.19 -14.30 -2.04
C VAL A 35 6.62 -14.36 -3.51
N LEU A 36 7.45 -13.41 -3.96
CA LEU A 36 7.87 -13.34 -5.36
C LEU A 36 8.73 -14.54 -5.78
N ASN A 37 9.64 -14.97 -4.94
CA ASN A 37 10.48 -16.14 -5.24
C ASN A 37 9.65 -17.43 -5.24
N SER A 38 8.70 -17.58 -4.33
CA SER A 38 7.78 -18.72 -4.28
C SER A 38 6.89 -18.77 -5.52
N ALA A 39 6.33 -17.63 -5.92
CA ALA A 39 5.51 -17.54 -7.13
C ALA A 39 6.33 -17.88 -8.39
N MET A 40 7.55 -17.38 -8.49
CA MET A 40 8.44 -17.68 -9.61
C MET A 40 8.81 -19.18 -9.64
N ALA A 41 9.17 -19.76 -8.51
CA ALA A 41 9.49 -21.17 -8.40
C ALA A 41 8.29 -22.06 -8.76
N TYR A 42 7.11 -21.70 -8.31
CA TYR A 42 5.86 -22.39 -8.62
C TYR A 42 5.59 -22.37 -10.11
N GLU A 43 5.60 -21.20 -10.74
CA GLU A 43 5.36 -21.04 -12.18
C GLU A 43 6.40 -21.77 -13.04
N LEU A 44 7.67 -21.74 -12.67
CA LEU A 44 8.72 -22.48 -13.37
C LEU A 44 8.54 -23.99 -13.24
N THR A 45 8.03 -24.47 -12.11
CA THR A 45 7.73 -25.89 -11.90
C THR A 45 6.55 -26.32 -12.78
N GLU A 46 5.47 -25.55 -12.82
CA GLU A 46 4.33 -25.85 -13.68
C GLU A 46 4.69 -25.73 -15.18
N PHE A 47 5.50 -24.74 -15.55
CA PHE A 47 6.03 -24.62 -16.90
C PHE A 47 6.85 -25.86 -17.30
N LYS A 48 7.76 -26.30 -16.43
CA LYS A 48 8.57 -27.50 -16.68
C LYS A 48 7.69 -28.73 -16.88
N LYS A 49 6.71 -28.96 -15.99
CA LYS A 49 5.77 -30.08 -16.11
C LYS A 49 5.02 -30.06 -17.45
N ALA A 50 4.55 -28.90 -17.89
CA ALA A 50 3.83 -28.75 -19.14
C ALA A 50 4.73 -29.02 -20.38
N VAL A 51 6.00 -28.59 -20.32
CA VAL A 51 6.98 -28.86 -21.38
C VAL A 51 7.33 -30.35 -21.43
N ASP A 52 7.62 -30.96 -20.28
CA ASP A 52 7.97 -32.38 -20.19
C ASP A 52 6.85 -33.25 -20.73
N ALA A 53 5.61 -32.99 -20.37
CA ALA A 53 4.44 -33.73 -20.90
C ALA A 53 4.34 -33.68 -22.45
N LYS A 54 4.67 -32.53 -23.05
CA LYS A 54 4.71 -32.42 -24.52
C LYS A 54 5.86 -33.20 -25.16
N ILE A 55 7.01 -33.23 -24.49
CA ILE A 55 8.17 -34.01 -24.96
C ILE A 55 7.84 -35.50 -24.88
N GLU A 56 7.27 -35.96 -23.79
CA GLU A 56 6.80 -37.34 -23.61
C GLU A 56 5.77 -37.76 -24.68
N ALA A 57 4.93 -36.79 -25.11
CA ALA A 57 3.99 -36.99 -26.22
C ALA A 57 4.66 -36.94 -27.63
N GLY A 58 6.01 -36.87 -27.69
CA GLY A 58 6.77 -36.93 -28.95
C GLY A 58 7.13 -35.58 -29.57
N ALA A 59 6.86 -34.45 -28.90
CA ALA A 59 7.28 -33.13 -29.40
C ALA A 59 8.79 -32.91 -29.24
N LYS A 60 9.41 -32.21 -30.20
CA LYS A 60 10.77 -31.71 -30.03
C LYS A 60 10.81 -30.66 -28.93
N LYS A 61 11.89 -30.63 -28.14
CA LYS A 61 12.06 -29.77 -26.97
C LYS A 61 11.76 -28.28 -27.27
N GLU A 62 12.36 -27.73 -28.32
CA GLU A 62 12.21 -26.34 -28.70
C GLU A 62 10.75 -26.03 -29.09
N ARG A 63 10.08 -26.97 -29.74
CA ARG A 63 8.68 -26.83 -30.12
C ARG A 63 7.76 -26.87 -28.90
N ALA A 64 8.02 -27.80 -27.97
CA ALA A 64 7.29 -27.90 -26.71
C ALA A 64 7.41 -26.60 -25.88
N ILE A 65 8.62 -26.08 -25.71
CA ILE A 65 8.87 -24.81 -25.04
C ILE A 65 8.11 -23.66 -25.69
N TYR A 66 8.22 -23.53 -27.01
CA TYR A 66 7.53 -22.46 -27.75
C TYR A 66 6.00 -22.50 -27.55
N GLU A 67 5.42 -23.68 -27.64
CA GLU A 67 3.96 -23.84 -27.51
C GLU A 67 3.47 -23.55 -26.10
N VAL A 68 4.18 -24.00 -25.06
CA VAL A 68 3.84 -23.71 -23.66
C VAL A 68 3.96 -22.20 -23.39
N LEU A 69 5.07 -21.57 -23.77
CA LEU A 69 5.25 -20.12 -23.64
C LEU A 69 4.15 -19.33 -24.34
N LYS A 70 3.79 -19.72 -25.56
CA LYS A 70 2.69 -19.07 -26.31
C LYS A 70 1.35 -19.18 -25.59
N GLN A 71 1.07 -20.32 -24.95
CA GLN A 71 -0.15 -20.52 -24.17
C GLN A 71 -0.14 -19.65 -22.92
N MET A 72 0.97 -19.63 -22.15
CA MET A 72 1.12 -18.80 -20.95
C MET A 72 0.98 -17.30 -21.27
N ILE A 73 1.65 -16.80 -22.31
CA ILE A 73 1.55 -15.40 -22.74
C ILE A 73 0.10 -15.02 -23.08
N LYS A 74 -0.65 -15.92 -23.72
CA LYS A 74 -2.07 -15.70 -24.03
C LYS A 74 -2.92 -15.69 -22.76
N ALA A 75 -2.71 -16.63 -21.85
CA ALA A 75 -3.44 -16.72 -20.59
C ALA A 75 -3.21 -15.48 -19.70
N CYS A 76 -1.97 -14.98 -19.64
CA CYS A 76 -1.61 -13.79 -18.87
C CYS A 76 -2.04 -12.46 -19.51
N LYS A 77 -2.73 -12.47 -20.67
CA LYS A 77 -3.10 -11.22 -21.35
C LYS A 77 -3.99 -10.33 -20.50
N ALA A 78 -4.92 -10.91 -19.75
CA ALA A 78 -5.88 -10.18 -18.91
C ALA A 78 -5.22 -9.41 -17.74
N ILE A 79 -4.06 -9.88 -17.24
CA ILE A 79 -3.36 -9.26 -16.10
C ILE A 79 -2.28 -8.26 -16.54
N ARG A 80 -2.00 -8.18 -17.85
CA ARG A 80 -0.99 -7.23 -18.35
C ARG A 80 -1.60 -5.85 -18.49
N PHE A 81 -0.89 -4.87 -17.93
CA PHE A 81 -1.25 -3.46 -18.02
C PHE A 81 -0.01 -2.62 -18.33
N ASP A 82 -0.21 -1.63 -19.20
CA ASP A 82 0.78 -0.62 -19.53
C ASP A 82 0.12 0.76 -19.38
N GLY A 83 0.62 1.59 -18.46
CA GLY A 83 0.07 2.91 -18.17
C GLY A 83 0.20 3.31 -16.68
N ASN A 84 -0.60 4.29 -16.27
CA ASN A 84 -0.62 4.79 -14.89
C ASN A 84 -1.43 3.88 -13.97
N GLY A 85 -0.76 3.03 -13.19
CA GLY A 85 -1.38 2.11 -12.22
C GLY A 85 -2.02 2.79 -10.99
N TYR A 86 -1.91 4.12 -10.85
CA TYR A 86 -2.54 4.87 -9.74
C TYR A 86 -3.86 5.54 -10.16
N SER A 87 -4.18 5.56 -11.44
CA SER A 87 -5.38 6.24 -11.93
C SER A 87 -6.66 5.50 -11.52
N ASP A 88 -7.74 6.25 -11.37
CA ASP A 88 -9.04 5.68 -11.01
C ASP A 88 -9.63 4.86 -12.17
N GLU A 89 -9.31 5.22 -13.41
CA GLU A 89 -9.66 4.45 -14.61
C GLU A 89 -9.01 3.07 -14.56
N TRP A 90 -7.74 2.99 -14.14
CA TRP A 90 -7.08 1.69 -13.96
C TRP A 90 -7.72 0.86 -12.84
N LYS A 91 -8.06 1.46 -11.72
CA LYS A 91 -8.73 0.75 -10.62
C LYS A 91 -10.06 0.15 -11.07
N ALA A 92 -10.85 0.92 -11.83
CA ALA A 92 -12.11 0.44 -12.41
C ALA A 92 -11.88 -0.70 -13.41
N GLU A 93 -10.88 -0.58 -14.28
CA GLU A 93 -10.52 -1.61 -15.27
C GLU A 93 -9.96 -2.87 -14.58
N ALA A 94 -9.14 -2.74 -13.56
CA ALA A 94 -8.63 -3.87 -12.77
C ALA A 94 -9.78 -4.66 -12.15
N LYS A 95 -10.73 -3.98 -11.53
CA LYS A 95 -11.95 -4.60 -10.99
C LYS A 95 -12.77 -5.30 -12.06
N ARG A 96 -12.92 -4.69 -13.23
CA ARG A 96 -13.62 -5.32 -14.38
C ARG A 96 -12.94 -6.59 -14.85
N ARG A 97 -11.61 -6.66 -14.75
CA ARG A 97 -10.81 -7.85 -15.11
C ARG A 97 -10.76 -8.90 -13.99
N GLY A 98 -11.38 -8.66 -12.84
CA GLY A 98 -11.32 -9.55 -11.68
C GLY A 98 -9.98 -9.51 -10.94
N LEU A 99 -9.22 -8.42 -11.10
CA LEU A 99 -7.96 -8.22 -10.38
C LEU A 99 -8.23 -7.52 -9.05
N ASP A 100 -7.54 -7.96 -8.00
CA ASP A 100 -7.57 -7.28 -6.71
C ASP A 100 -6.88 -5.91 -6.83
N CYS A 101 -7.56 -4.89 -6.34
CA CYS A 101 -7.06 -3.52 -6.34
C CYS A 101 -7.47 -2.84 -5.03
N GLU A 102 -7.02 -3.42 -3.92
CA GLU A 102 -7.35 -2.94 -2.60
C GLU A 102 -6.54 -1.68 -2.26
N THR A 103 -7.19 -0.76 -1.54
CA THR A 103 -6.60 0.51 -1.12
C THR A 103 -6.25 0.53 0.36
N SER A 104 -6.62 -0.49 1.12
CA SER A 104 -6.38 -0.61 2.55
C SER A 104 -5.60 -1.89 2.86
N THR A 105 -4.48 -1.75 3.53
CA THR A 105 -3.57 -2.86 3.86
C THR A 105 -4.24 -4.03 4.60
N PRO A 106 -5.10 -3.83 5.62
CA PRO A 106 -5.71 -4.95 6.33
C PRO A 106 -6.57 -5.84 5.43
N LEU A 107 -7.17 -5.32 4.37
CA LEU A 107 -8.01 -6.10 3.45
C LEU A 107 -7.26 -7.17 2.65
N ILE A 108 -5.93 -7.12 2.65
CA ILE A 108 -5.09 -8.07 1.90
C ILE A 108 -4.47 -9.15 2.77
N PHE A 109 -4.52 -9.05 4.11
CA PHE A 109 -3.84 -10.03 4.97
C PHE A 109 -4.39 -11.44 4.81
N ASP A 110 -5.69 -11.59 4.67
CA ASP A 110 -6.33 -12.90 4.54
C ASP A 110 -6.01 -13.59 3.20
N ARG A 111 -5.46 -12.85 2.21
CA ARG A 111 -5.01 -13.42 0.92
C ARG A 111 -3.88 -14.43 1.06
N TYR A 112 -3.14 -14.40 2.18
CA TYR A 112 -2.17 -15.45 2.50
C TYR A 112 -2.84 -16.81 2.76
N LEU A 113 -4.12 -16.82 3.15
CA LEU A 113 -4.90 -18.02 3.45
C LEU A 113 -5.82 -18.44 2.31
N ASP A 114 -5.81 -17.74 1.18
CA ASP A 114 -6.52 -18.16 -0.03
C ASP A 114 -5.99 -19.51 -0.51
N ARG A 115 -6.86 -20.30 -1.12
CA ARG A 115 -6.55 -21.65 -1.60
C ARG A 115 -5.30 -21.69 -2.49
N GLU A 116 -5.17 -20.74 -3.37
CA GLU A 116 -4.04 -20.60 -4.29
C GLU A 116 -2.73 -20.30 -3.56
N SER A 117 -2.77 -19.42 -2.57
CA SER A 117 -1.60 -19.09 -1.72
C SER A 117 -1.17 -20.31 -0.90
N LEU A 118 -2.11 -20.98 -0.23
CA LEU A 118 -1.85 -22.21 0.54
C LEU A 118 -1.24 -23.30 -0.35
N LYS A 119 -1.77 -23.47 -1.56
CA LYS A 119 -1.25 -24.45 -2.52
C LYS A 119 0.17 -24.09 -2.95
N MET A 120 0.42 -22.86 -3.36
CA MET A 120 1.73 -22.40 -3.82
C MET A 120 2.80 -22.60 -2.74
N PHE A 121 2.57 -22.11 -1.54
CA PHE A 121 3.56 -22.21 -0.45
C PHE A 121 3.76 -23.66 0.01
N GLY A 122 2.70 -24.45 0.05
CA GLY A 122 2.77 -25.87 0.40
C GLY A 122 3.52 -26.70 -0.63
N ASP A 123 3.19 -26.55 -1.91
CA ASP A 123 3.84 -27.27 -3.02
C ASP A 123 5.33 -26.93 -3.14
N MET A 124 5.70 -25.69 -2.81
CA MET A 124 7.10 -25.26 -2.80
C MET A 124 7.83 -25.57 -1.49
N GLY A 125 7.17 -26.12 -0.48
CA GLY A 125 7.75 -26.44 0.82
C GLY A 125 8.22 -25.23 1.60
N VAL A 126 7.66 -24.04 1.35
CA VAL A 126 8.07 -22.78 1.96
C VAL A 126 7.33 -22.55 3.28
N PHE A 127 6.02 -22.73 3.29
CA PHE A 127 5.19 -22.63 4.49
C PHE A 127 4.12 -23.72 4.53
N THR A 128 3.85 -24.22 5.71
CA THR A 128 2.66 -25.01 6.03
C THR A 128 1.46 -24.08 6.24
N LYS A 129 0.25 -24.64 6.18
CA LYS A 129 -0.99 -23.90 6.49
C LYS A 129 -0.94 -23.25 7.86
N VAL A 130 -0.50 -23.99 8.89
CA VAL A 130 -0.44 -23.51 10.28
C VAL A 130 0.54 -22.32 10.41
N GLU A 131 1.67 -22.37 9.71
CA GLU A 131 2.63 -21.24 9.70
C GLU A 131 2.04 -20.02 9.01
N LEU A 132 1.28 -20.17 7.92
CA LEU A 132 0.62 -19.04 7.26
C LEU A 132 -0.50 -18.46 8.12
N GLU A 133 -1.28 -19.28 8.81
CA GLU A 133 -2.30 -18.84 9.76
C GLU A 133 -1.66 -17.99 10.88
N ALA A 134 -0.62 -18.51 11.52
CA ALA A 134 0.10 -17.79 12.58
C ALA A 134 0.72 -16.47 12.08
N ARG A 135 1.30 -16.46 10.89
CA ARG A 135 1.88 -15.24 10.28
C ARG A 135 0.82 -14.20 9.94
N THR A 136 -0.34 -14.63 9.47
CA THR A 136 -1.47 -13.73 9.16
C THR A 136 -2.00 -13.09 10.44
N GLU A 137 -2.15 -13.86 11.53
CA GLU A 137 -2.54 -13.35 12.83
C GLU A 137 -1.55 -12.28 13.36
N VAL A 138 -0.24 -12.55 13.26
CA VAL A 138 0.80 -11.58 13.64
C VAL A 138 0.72 -10.31 12.81
N LYS A 139 0.37 -10.39 11.52
CA LYS A 139 0.17 -9.19 10.67
C LYS A 139 -1.00 -8.34 11.17
N TRP A 140 -2.13 -8.96 11.47
CA TRP A 140 -3.30 -8.28 12.03
C TRP A 140 -2.98 -7.61 13.36
N GLU A 141 -2.32 -8.32 14.27
CA GLU A 141 -1.92 -7.78 15.56
C GLU A 141 -0.95 -6.60 15.42
N THR A 142 0.07 -6.75 14.57
CA THR A 142 1.07 -5.70 14.31
C THR A 142 0.42 -4.45 13.72
N TYR A 143 -0.47 -4.61 12.74
CA TYR A 143 -1.20 -3.50 12.14
C TYR A 143 -2.05 -2.78 13.19
N THR A 144 -2.83 -3.51 13.96
CA THR A 144 -3.69 -2.96 15.02
C THR A 144 -2.87 -2.17 16.04
N LYS A 145 -1.76 -2.74 16.51
CA LYS A 145 -0.86 -2.06 17.46
C LYS A 145 -0.25 -0.79 16.88
N LYS A 146 0.19 -0.81 15.62
CA LYS A 146 0.71 0.39 14.95
C LYS A 146 -0.33 1.52 14.90
N ILE A 147 -1.54 1.23 14.46
CA ILE A 147 -2.63 2.22 14.40
C ILE A 147 -2.98 2.76 15.79
N GLN A 148 -3.00 1.90 16.81
CA GLN A 148 -3.23 2.34 18.19
C GLN A 148 -2.13 3.27 18.72
N ILE A 149 -0.87 2.96 18.41
CA ILE A 149 0.28 3.81 18.79
C ILE A 149 0.19 5.15 18.06
N GLU A 150 -0.05 5.14 16.76
CA GLU A 150 -0.18 6.36 15.95
C GLU A 150 -1.33 7.24 16.44
N GLY A 151 -2.49 6.66 16.76
CA GLY A 151 -3.63 7.39 17.32
C GLY A 151 -3.30 8.03 18.67
N ARG A 152 -2.64 7.30 19.57
CA ARG A 152 -2.24 7.83 20.87
C ARG A 152 -1.21 8.95 20.74
N VAL A 153 -0.19 8.77 19.89
CA VAL A 153 0.83 9.80 19.65
C VAL A 153 0.22 11.05 19.02
N LEU A 154 -0.73 10.88 18.08
CA LEU A 154 -1.44 12.00 17.49
C LEU A 154 -2.25 12.77 18.54
N GLY A 155 -2.96 12.06 19.42
CA GLY A 155 -3.69 12.69 20.55
C GLY A 155 -2.76 13.44 21.50
N ASP A 156 -1.63 12.84 21.86
CA ASP A 156 -0.61 13.48 22.72
C ASP A 156 -0.04 14.75 22.08
N LEU A 157 0.36 14.68 20.82
CA LEU A 157 0.84 15.84 20.05
C LEU A 157 -0.22 16.94 19.96
N ALA A 158 -1.46 16.57 19.71
CA ALA A 158 -2.57 17.52 19.59
C ALA A 158 -2.78 18.27 20.93
N MET A 159 -2.91 17.55 22.03
CA MET A 159 -3.27 18.11 23.33
C MET A 159 -2.10 18.80 24.04
N ASN A 160 -0.91 18.24 23.97
CA ASN A 160 0.23 18.74 24.74
C ASN A 160 1.14 19.70 23.96
N HIS A 161 1.01 19.76 22.64
CA HIS A 161 1.85 20.64 21.81
C HIS A 161 1.02 21.59 20.94
N ILE A 162 0.08 21.11 20.15
CA ILE A 162 -0.65 21.94 19.16
C ILE A 162 -1.63 22.87 19.87
N VAL A 163 -2.51 22.33 20.71
CA VAL A 163 -3.54 23.11 21.41
C VAL A 163 -2.95 24.23 22.29
N PRO A 164 -1.91 23.98 23.11
CA PRO A 164 -1.29 25.06 23.89
C PRO A 164 -0.65 26.17 23.05
N ILE A 165 -0.02 25.82 21.91
CA ILE A 165 0.55 26.82 21.00
C ILE A 165 -0.55 27.64 20.34
N ALA A 166 -1.62 26.98 19.88
CA ALA A 166 -2.77 27.64 19.27
C ALA A 166 -3.43 28.62 20.27
N SER A 167 -3.67 28.19 21.52
CA SER A 167 -4.25 29.03 22.57
C SER A 167 -3.36 30.21 22.93
N LYS A 168 -2.03 30.02 22.96
CA LYS A 168 -1.09 31.12 23.16
C LYS A 168 -1.15 32.15 22.05
N TYR A 169 -1.21 31.70 20.80
CA TYR A 169 -1.33 32.59 19.64
C TYR A 169 -2.68 33.30 19.59
N GLU A 170 -3.74 32.61 19.94
CA GLU A 170 -5.07 33.19 20.11
C GLU A 170 -5.08 34.35 21.12
N ALA A 171 -4.45 34.15 22.29
CA ALA A 171 -4.33 35.18 23.31
C ALA A 171 -3.57 36.43 22.79
N GLN A 172 -2.53 36.22 21.96
CA GLN A 172 -1.80 37.34 21.34
C GLN A 172 -2.68 38.09 20.32
N LEU A 173 -3.51 37.39 19.56
CA LEU A 173 -4.44 38.01 18.61
C LEU A 173 -5.53 38.79 19.35
N LEU A 174 -6.06 38.26 20.44
CA LEU A 174 -7.04 38.94 21.30
C LEU A 174 -6.46 40.24 21.88
N ASP A 175 -5.23 40.21 22.40
CA ASP A 175 -4.55 41.41 22.90
C ASP A 175 -4.33 42.46 21.79
N LYS A 176 -3.93 42.01 20.60
CA LYS A 176 -3.82 42.85 19.41
C LYS A 176 -5.16 43.51 19.04
N VAL A 177 -6.22 42.75 18.93
CA VAL A 177 -7.56 43.26 18.59
C VAL A 177 -8.04 44.23 19.66
N TYR A 178 -7.87 43.93 20.93
CA TYR A 178 -8.17 44.83 22.04
C TYR A 178 -7.45 46.19 21.92
N LYS A 179 -6.15 46.18 21.68
CA LYS A 179 -5.35 47.40 21.46
C LYS A 179 -5.80 48.18 20.21
N MET A 180 -6.14 47.52 19.14
CA MET A 180 -6.65 48.16 17.93
C MET A 180 -7.99 48.88 18.19
N HIS A 181 -8.87 48.28 18.99
CA HIS A 181 -10.10 48.96 19.44
C HIS A 181 -9.87 50.19 20.30
N GLN A 182 -8.86 50.17 21.20
CA GLN A 182 -8.50 51.31 22.04
C GLN A 182 -7.96 52.49 21.22
N ILE A 183 -7.19 52.22 20.17
CA ILE A 183 -6.66 53.27 19.28
C ILE A 183 -7.79 53.90 18.42
N GLY A 184 -8.76 53.09 18.02
CA GLY A 184 -9.88 53.50 17.12
C GLY A 184 -9.45 53.59 15.64
N GLY A 185 -10.42 53.48 14.75
CA GLY A 185 -10.21 53.63 13.31
C GLY A 185 -9.48 52.49 12.60
N LEU A 186 -9.09 51.43 13.32
CA LEU A 186 -8.41 50.26 12.76
C LEU A 186 -9.42 49.12 12.48
N ASN A 187 -9.21 48.40 11.39
CA ASN A 187 -10.04 47.25 10.99
C ASN A 187 -9.44 45.95 11.50
N ALA A 188 -10.08 45.32 12.47
CA ALA A 188 -9.69 44.05 13.10
C ALA A 188 -10.46 42.83 12.53
N SER A 189 -11.26 42.97 11.49
CA SER A 189 -12.17 41.92 11.02
C SER A 189 -11.43 40.62 10.64
N SER A 190 -10.28 40.72 10.01
CA SER A 190 -9.46 39.54 9.63
C SER A 190 -8.89 38.80 10.85
N ASP A 191 -8.44 39.56 11.86
CA ASP A 191 -7.92 38.97 13.09
C ASP A 191 -9.03 38.26 13.90
N ILE A 192 -10.22 38.87 13.97
CA ILE A 192 -11.41 38.28 14.61
C ILE A 192 -11.82 36.99 13.91
N LEU A 193 -11.81 36.98 12.57
CA LEU A 193 -12.11 35.76 11.79
C LEU A 193 -11.10 34.65 12.07
N LEU A 194 -9.82 35.00 12.17
CA LEU A 194 -8.75 34.03 12.47
C LEU A 194 -8.91 33.47 13.90
N ILE A 195 -9.21 34.33 14.89
CA ILE A 195 -9.48 33.89 16.26
C ILE A 195 -10.61 32.86 16.30
N LYS A 196 -11.73 33.13 15.62
CA LYS A 196 -12.86 32.18 15.55
C LYS A 196 -12.45 30.85 14.94
N LYS A 197 -11.69 30.84 13.86
CA LYS A 197 -11.18 29.60 13.25
C LYS A 197 -10.30 28.81 14.21
N ILE A 198 -9.41 29.47 14.93
CA ILE A 198 -8.54 28.82 15.93
C ILE A 198 -9.40 28.18 17.02
N GLN A 199 -10.40 28.89 17.55
CA GLN A 199 -11.31 28.36 18.57
C GLN A 199 -12.08 27.14 18.08
N ASP A 200 -12.68 27.21 16.89
CA ASP A 200 -13.46 26.12 16.31
C ASP A 200 -12.60 24.86 16.12
N HIS A 201 -11.40 25.03 15.57
CA HIS A 201 -10.47 23.89 15.38
C HIS A 201 -9.95 23.34 16.70
N THR A 202 -9.59 24.20 17.65
CA THR A 202 -9.11 23.78 18.98
C THR A 202 -10.20 23.00 19.72
N ALA A 203 -11.44 23.51 19.73
CA ALA A 203 -12.56 22.81 20.33
C ALA A 203 -12.83 21.44 19.65
N SER A 204 -12.73 21.39 18.33
CA SER A 204 -12.89 20.13 17.58
C SER A 204 -11.80 19.12 17.94
N ILE A 205 -10.53 19.54 18.02
CA ILE A 205 -9.41 18.69 18.44
C ILE A 205 -9.63 18.16 19.86
N GLN A 206 -9.99 19.03 20.81
CA GLN A 206 -10.23 18.64 22.20
C GLN A 206 -11.36 17.61 22.31
N LYS A 207 -12.42 17.78 21.53
CA LYS A 207 -13.51 16.82 21.49
C LYS A 207 -13.07 15.46 20.95
N LEU A 208 -12.38 15.44 19.82
CA LEU A 208 -11.92 14.19 19.16
C LEU A 208 -10.86 13.42 19.95
N THR A 209 -10.09 14.13 20.81
CA THR A 209 -9.05 13.49 21.64
C THR A 209 -9.56 13.09 23.02
N GLY A 210 -10.74 13.55 23.43
CA GLY A 210 -11.38 13.21 24.70
C GLY A 210 -12.40 12.06 24.60
N GLU A 211 -12.68 11.62 23.38
CA GLU A 211 -13.49 10.41 23.10
C GLU A 211 -12.60 9.18 22.94
#